data_fdc2a5257d18fbaebf7a367fb4c5c955
#
_entry.id   fdc2a5257d18fbaebf7a367fb4c5c955
#
_cell.length_a   1.000
_cell.length_b   1.000
_cell.length_c   1.000
_cell.angle_alpha   90.00
_cell.angle_beta   90.00
_cell.angle_gamma   90.00
#
_symmetry.space_group_name_H-M   'P 1'
#
loop_
_entity.id
_entity.type
_entity.pdbx_description
1 polymer ?
#
loop_
_entity_poly.entity_id
_entity_poly.type
_entity_poly.pdbx_seq_one_letter_code
_entity_poly.pdbx_strand_id
1 'polypeptide(L)'
;MTDEREIDLLELIAEVLKHWKGMILFMLIGAIAGGVFDYAKANYNAEKKRAEEETESEVVEMTYAEKKAVDIALEYEKLYVEAKDNGDAENLILLNRTVIDLVKSFNDMQLEYFNDNSISELWKGSEQDIIKKEEVVLEDNTTIGISPKMVVIGAVAFAFIYCMIWALKYIFGGNIKISDDLHQLINADLIGNIITVKEPSFVIDKLIYRLKHHGGKVLPVEDSLELIASVISVNAKNGEINEVAFAGCELKKKAYEYCERLAAILKDSHGIDSKIIGDIVYNKDDVETLADEKGIVLIETVGVSAYLDIQREMQLINQLSINVIGGVIIE
;
A
#
# COMPACT_ATOMS: atom_id res chain seq x y z
N MET A 1 -6.07 32.47 -9.51
CA MET A 1 -6.47 32.05 -8.18
C MET A 1 -6.17 30.58 -8.09
N THR A 2 -5.23 30.21 -7.26
CA THR A 2 -4.98 28.80 -6.96
C THR A 2 -6.12 28.35 -6.06
N ASP A 3 -7.11 27.62 -6.62
CA ASP A 3 -8.14 26.95 -5.84
C ASP A 3 -7.44 25.97 -4.91
N GLU A 4 -7.28 26.32 -3.64
CA GLU A 4 -6.87 25.38 -2.59
C GLU A 4 -8.06 24.44 -2.40
N ARG A 5 -8.02 23.29 -3.09
CA ARG A 5 -9.00 22.23 -2.87
C ARG A 5 -8.75 21.64 -1.50
N GLU A 6 -9.68 21.82 -0.61
CA GLU A 6 -9.67 21.14 0.70
C GLU A 6 -9.92 19.65 0.47
N ILE A 7 -8.96 18.82 0.86
CA ILE A 7 -9.11 17.36 0.79
C ILE A 7 -9.82 16.91 2.05
N ASP A 8 -11.04 16.42 1.93
CA ASP A 8 -11.73 15.77 3.04
C ASP A 8 -11.09 14.39 3.30
N LEU A 9 -10.43 14.27 4.46
CA LEU A 9 -9.76 13.03 4.86
C LEU A 9 -10.74 11.88 5.09
N LEU A 10 -11.96 12.16 5.54
CA LEU A 10 -12.96 11.12 5.78
C LEU A 10 -13.47 10.56 4.45
N GLU A 11 -13.70 11.42 3.48
CA GLU A 11 -14.11 11.00 2.14
C GLU A 11 -12.97 10.25 1.43
N LEU A 12 -11.71 10.71 1.56
CA LEU A 12 -10.53 9.98 1.05
C LEU A 12 -10.46 8.57 1.63
N ILE A 13 -10.60 8.44 2.96
CA ILE A 13 -10.60 7.13 3.63
C ILE A 13 -11.76 6.27 3.13
N ALA A 14 -12.95 6.83 3.00
CA ALA A 14 -14.13 6.12 2.51
C ALA A 14 -13.94 5.62 1.06
N GLU A 15 -13.35 6.44 0.18
CA GLU A 15 -13.08 6.06 -1.21
C GLU A 15 -12.02 4.95 -1.32
N VAL A 16 -10.95 5.02 -0.52
CA VAL A 16 -9.95 3.93 -0.44
C VAL A 16 -10.59 2.64 0.08
N LEU A 17 -11.37 2.74 1.16
CA LEU A 17 -12.06 1.59 1.77
C LEU A 17 -13.14 0.99 0.88
N LYS A 18 -13.77 1.74 -0.01
CA LYS A 18 -14.74 1.25 -1.00
C LYS A 18 -14.17 0.09 -1.83
N HIS A 19 -12.86 0.09 -2.02
CA HIS A 19 -12.14 -0.93 -2.77
C HIS A 19 -11.52 -2.04 -1.89
N TRP A 20 -12.00 -2.21 -0.63
CA TRP A 20 -11.45 -3.16 0.33
C TRP A 20 -11.32 -4.60 -0.17
N LYS A 21 -12.25 -5.06 -1.04
CA LYS A 21 -12.19 -6.40 -1.65
C LYS A 21 -10.95 -6.55 -2.55
N GLY A 22 -10.63 -5.52 -3.32
CA GLY A 22 -9.40 -5.47 -4.12
C GLY A 22 -8.15 -5.41 -3.23
N MET A 23 -8.21 -4.68 -2.12
CA MET A 23 -7.11 -4.60 -1.16
C MET A 23 -6.76 -5.99 -0.58
N ILE A 24 -7.77 -6.79 -0.20
CA ILE A 24 -7.55 -8.17 0.26
C ILE A 24 -6.87 -9.02 -0.82
N LEU A 25 -7.31 -8.90 -2.07
CA LEU A 25 -6.68 -9.63 -3.18
C LEU A 25 -5.20 -9.23 -3.34
N PHE A 26 -4.90 -7.93 -3.27
CA PHE A 26 -3.52 -7.44 -3.32
C PHE A 26 -2.68 -7.90 -2.13
N MET A 27 -3.25 -7.98 -0.94
CA MET A 27 -2.58 -8.56 0.24
C MET A 27 -2.20 -10.03 0.03
N LEU A 28 -3.08 -10.81 -0.58
CA LEU A 28 -2.80 -12.22 -0.91
C LEU A 28 -1.67 -12.34 -1.94
N ILE A 29 -1.68 -11.51 -2.98
CA ILE A 29 -0.59 -11.47 -3.97
C ILE A 29 0.72 -11.08 -3.29
N GLY A 30 0.70 -10.08 -2.42
CA GLY A 30 1.87 -9.64 -1.66
C GLY A 30 2.40 -10.71 -0.71
N ALA A 31 1.52 -11.47 -0.06
CA ALA A 31 1.90 -12.60 0.78
C ALA A 31 2.63 -13.69 -0.01
N ILE A 32 2.12 -14.04 -1.20
CA ILE A 32 2.76 -14.99 -2.11
C ILE A 32 4.11 -14.45 -2.58
N ALA A 33 4.17 -13.19 -3.01
CA ALA A 33 5.42 -12.56 -3.46
C ALA A 33 6.48 -12.51 -2.35
N GLY A 34 6.08 -12.18 -1.12
CA GLY A 34 6.96 -12.19 0.05
C GLY A 34 7.50 -13.59 0.36
N GLY A 35 6.66 -14.61 0.27
CA GLY A 35 7.07 -16.01 0.44
C GLY A 35 8.04 -16.49 -0.65
N VAL A 36 7.77 -16.15 -1.91
CA VAL A 36 8.65 -16.49 -3.04
C VAL A 36 10.00 -15.77 -2.92
N PHE A 37 10.00 -14.50 -2.50
CA PHE A 37 11.22 -13.75 -2.30
C PHE A 37 12.09 -14.36 -1.18
N ASP A 38 11.48 -14.75 -0.08
CA ASP A 38 12.18 -15.39 1.04
C ASP A 38 12.79 -16.75 0.62
N TYR A 39 12.00 -17.55 -0.10
CA TYR A 39 12.47 -18.82 -0.68
C TYR A 39 13.65 -18.62 -1.62
N ALA A 40 13.57 -17.66 -2.53
CA ALA A 40 14.64 -17.36 -3.48
C ALA A 40 15.91 -16.88 -2.76
N LYS A 41 15.78 -16.04 -1.71
CA LYS A 41 16.88 -15.58 -0.88
C LYS A 41 17.53 -16.74 -0.09
N ALA A 42 16.72 -17.62 0.48
CA ALA A 42 17.22 -18.79 1.21
C ALA A 42 18.01 -19.73 0.27
N ASN A 43 17.49 -19.96 -0.93
CA ASN A 43 18.16 -20.80 -1.95
C ASN A 43 19.48 -20.18 -2.42
N TYR A 44 19.48 -18.86 -2.68
CA TYR A 44 20.70 -18.14 -3.05
C TYR A 44 21.77 -18.21 -1.96
N ASN A 45 21.38 -18.04 -0.68
CA ASN A 45 22.31 -18.13 0.43
C ASN A 45 22.82 -19.57 0.64
N ALA A 46 21.98 -20.58 0.38
CA ALA A 46 22.39 -21.99 0.45
C ALA A 46 23.39 -22.34 -0.69
N GLU A 47 23.17 -21.85 -1.91
CA GLU A 47 24.12 -22.01 -3.03
C GLU A 47 25.43 -21.30 -2.76
N LYS A 48 25.38 -20.09 -2.20
CA LYS A 48 26.59 -19.33 -1.84
C LYS A 48 27.41 -20.06 -0.78
N LYS A 49 26.76 -20.61 0.27
CA LYS A 49 27.43 -21.41 1.30
C LYS A 49 28.07 -22.66 0.70
N ARG A 50 27.37 -23.39 -0.18
CA ARG A 50 27.94 -24.56 -0.86
C ARG A 50 29.15 -24.20 -1.72
N ALA A 51 29.09 -23.06 -2.45
CA ALA A 51 30.23 -22.59 -3.23
C ALA A 51 31.42 -22.15 -2.37
N GLU A 52 31.17 -21.60 -1.17
CA GLU A 52 32.20 -21.27 -0.18
C GLU A 52 32.80 -22.55 0.41
N GLU A 53 31.98 -23.56 0.78
CA GLU A 53 32.43 -24.87 1.27
C GLU A 53 33.20 -25.67 0.19
N GLU A 54 32.80 -25.62 -1.09
CA GLU A 54 33.53 -26.22 -2.19
C GLU A 54 34.88 -25.52 -2.43
N THR A 55 34.97 -24.22 -2.20
CA THR A 55 36.23 -23.44 -2.34
C THR A 55 37.15 -23.68 -1.12
N GLU A 56 36.60 -23.94 0.07
CA GLU A 56 37.39 -24.34 1.27
C GLU A 56 37.85 -25.81 1.22
N SER A 57 37.23 -26.66 0.39
CA SER A 57 37.68 -28.04 0.19
C SER A 57 38.80 -28.24 -0.82
N GLU A 58 39.37 -27.18 -1.41
CA GLU A 58 40.71 -27.24 -2.00
C GLU A 58 41.66 -27.55 -0.84
N VAL A 59 42.24 -28.77 -0.88
CA VAL A 59 43.20 -29.26 0.09
C VAL A 59 44.31 -28.21 0.29
N VAL A 60 44.14 -27.37 1.30
CA VAL A 60 45.18 -26.45 1.72
C VAL A 60 46.23 -27.27 2.38
N GLU A 61 47.25 -27.69 1.62
CA GLU A 61 48.42 -28.33 2.19
C GLU A 61 49.14 -27.35 3.13
N MET A 62 49.46 -27.81 4.36
CA MET A 62 50.25 -27.02 5.28
C MET A 62 51.49 -26.48 4.62
N THR A 63 51.77 -25.21 4.74
CA THR A 63 53.01 -24.63 4.28
C THR A 63 54.21 -25.26 5.00
N TYR A 64 55.34 -25.23 4.32
CA TYR A 64 56.60 -25.74 4.94
C TYR A 64 56.91 -25.09 6.30
N ALA A 65 56.60 -23.79 6.44
CA ALA A 65 56.81 -23.05 7.68
C ALA A 65 55.87 -23.53 8.81
N GLU A 66 54.61 -23.79 8.49
CA GLU A 66 53.60 -24.31 9.45
C GLU A 66 53.95 -25.71 9.90
N LYS A 67 54.33 -26.60 8.99
CA LYS A 67 54.77 -27.95 9.29
C LYS A 67 56.02 -27.95 10.19
N LYS A 68 56.98 -27.08 9.88
CA LYS A 68 58.19 -26.93 10.70
C LYS A 68 57.91 -26.46 12.11
N ALA A 69 56.90 -25.58 12.31
CA ALA A 69 56.48 -25.13 13.64
C ALA A 69 55.96 -26.31 14.49
N VAL A 70 55.17 -27.20 13.87
CA VAL A 70 54.65 -28.40 14.55
C VAL A 70 55.76 -29.41 14.83
N ASP A 71 56.69 -29.62 13.88
CA ASP A 71 57.84 -30.50 14.07
C ASP A 71 58.70 -30.03 15.27
N ILE A 72 58.87 -28.72 15.44
CA ILE A 72 59.58 -28.17 16.64
C ILE A 72 58.81 -28.49 17.92
N ALA A 73 57.48 -28.37 17.95
CA ALA A 73 56.69 -28.71 19.14
C ALA A 73 56.80 -30.21 19.49
N LEU A 74 56.78 -31.09 18.48
CA LEU A 74 56.97 -32.54 18.63
C LEU A 74 58.38 -32.87 19.11
N GLU A 75 59.40 -32.10 18.74
CA GLU A 75 60.77 -32.27 19.23
C GLU A 75 60.85 -31.89 20.75
N TYR A 76 60.23 -30.76 21.15
CA TYR A 76 60.17 -30.40 22.57
C TYR A 76 59.34 -31.40 23.38
N GLU A 77 58.29 -32.01 22.82
CA GLU A 77 57.58 -33.10 23.42
C GLU A 77 58.46 -34.31 23.74
N LYS A 78 59.30 -34.74 22.76
CA LYS A 78 60.27 -35.84 22.94
C LYS A 78 61.24 -35.53 24.06
N LEU A 79 61.78 -34.30 24.08
CA LEU A 79 62.71 -33.87 25.14
C LEU A 79 62.00 -33.85 26.51
N TYR A 80 60.72 -33.52 26.58
CA TYR A 80 59.95 -33.59 27.80
C TYR A 80 59.79 -35.02 28.29
N VAL A 81 59.48 -35.97 27.44
CA VAL A 81 59.34 -37.38 27.76
C VAL A 81 60.69 -37.93 28.31
N GLU A 82 61.77 -37.56 27.60
CA GLU A 82 63.15 -37.98 28.04
C GLU A 82 63.52 -37.35 29.38
N ALA A 83 63.24 -36.07 29.63
CA ALA A 83 63.46 -35.42 30.91
C ALA A 83 62.65 -36.05 32.04
N LYS A 84 61.42 -36.49 31.75
CA LYS A 84 60.53 -37.18 32.69
C LYS A 84 61.11 -38.54 33.08
N ASP A 85 61.60 -39.30 32.14
CA ASP A 85 62.20 -40.62 32.38
C ASP A 85 63.50 -40.50 33.17
N ASN A 86 64.24 -39.39 32.94
CA ASN A 86 65.50 -39.13 33.69
C ASN A 86 65.30 -38.42 35.01
N GLY A 87 64.07 -38.08 35.44
CA GLY A 87 63.75 -37.42 36.71
C GLY A 87 64.23 -35.97 36.81
N ASP A 88 64.46 -35.27 35.66
CA ASP A 88 64.92 -33.89 35.64
C ASP A 88 63.76 -32.90 35.82
N ALA A 89 63.47 -32.59 37.06
CA ALA A 89 62.32 -31.80 37.45
C ALA A 89 62.39 -30.33 36.96
N GLU A 90 63.58 -29.77 36.84
CA GLU A 90 63.77 -28.36 36.40
C GLU A 90 63.49 -28.17 34.91
N ASN A 91 63.95 -29.06 34.08
CA ASN A 91 63.69 -29.07 32.67
C ASN A 91 62.23 -29.45 32.31
N LEU A 92 61.58 -30.30 33.09
CA LEU A 92 60.20 -30.71 32.91
C LEU A 92 59.24 -29.50 32.88
N ILE A 93 59.39 -28.57 33.83
CA ILE A 93 58.53 -27.38 33.91
C ILE A 93 58.71 -26.47 32.72
N LEU A 94 59.98 -26.26 32.30
CA LEU A 94 60.30 -25.41 31.16
C LEU A 94 59.80 -25.99 29.83
N LEU A 95 60.07 -27.29 29.63
CA LEU A 95 59.64 -27.98 28.39
C LEU A 95 58.11 -28.06 28.27
N ASN A 96 57.44 -28.40 29.36
CA ASN A 96 55.97 -28.42 29.37
C ASN A 96 55.34 -27.06 28.98
N ARG A 97 55.88 -26.00 29.58
CA ARG A 97 55.42 -24.64 29.25
C ARG A 97 55.66 -24.27 27.79
N THR A 98 56.85 -24.64 27.27
CA THR A 98 57.20 -24.36 25.87
C THR A 98 56.30 -25.09 24.88
N VAL A 99 55.97 -26.36 25.13
CA VAL A 99 55.04 -27.12 24.29
C VAL A 99 53.64 -26.49 24.33
N ILE A 100 53.14 -26.13 25.51
CA ILE A 100 51.84 -25.49 25.66
C ILE A 100 51.80 -24.15 24.91
N ASP A 101 52.82 -23.32 25.01
CA ASP A 101 52.88 -22.03 24.35
C ASP A 101 52.96 -22.16 22.80
N LEU A 102 53.63 -23.17 22.29
CA LEU A 102 53.65 -23.49 20.86
C LEU A 102 52.29 -24.00 20.38
N VAL A 103 51.70 -24.96 21.04
CA VAL A 103 50.40 -25.56 20.68
C VAL A 103 49.29 -24.51 20.67
N LYS A 104 49.30 -23.56 21.62
CA LYS A 104 48.36 -22.45 21.65
C LYS A 104 48.46 -21.52 20.44
N SER A 105 49.55 -21.49 19.73
CA SER A 105 49.77 -20.67 18.55
C SER A 105 49.38 -21.38 17.24
N PHE A 106 49.02 -22.66 17.28
CA PHE A 106 48.70 -23.46 16.11
C PHE A 106 47.32 -23.15 15.56
N ASN A 107 47.17 -23.18 14.22
CA ASN A 107 45.90 -23.22 13.55
C ASN A 107 45.29 -24.64 13.55
N ASP A 108 44.04 -24.78 13.11
CA ASP A 108 43.30 -26.05 13.15
C ASP A 108 44.09 -27.22 12.45
N MET A 109 44.70 -26.98 11.29
CA MET A 109 45.49 -28.00 10.56
C MET A 109 46.80 -28.37 11.29
N GLN A 110 47.45 -27.41 11.92
CA GLN A 110 48.62 -27.62 12.69
C GLN A 110 48.33 -28.44 13.93
N LEU A 111 47.18 -28.17 14.59
CA LEU A 111 46.68 -28.91 15.74
C LEU A 111 46.34 -30.36 15.39
N GLU A 112 45.63 -30.56 14.25
CA GLU A 112 45.32 -31.91 13.75
C GLU A 112 46.62 -32.71 13.47
N TYR A 113 47.57 -32.13 12.74
CA TYR A 113 48.84 -32.76 12.45
C TYR A 113 49.70 -33.03 13.73
N PHE A 114 49.68 -32.11 14.71
CA PHE A 114 50.31 -32.31 16.03
C PHE A 114 49.70 -33.49 16.77
N ASN A 115 48.36 -33.55 16.85
CA ASN A 115 47.63 -34.62 17.55
C ASN A 115 47.89 -36.00 16.95
N ASP A 116 47.93 -36.07 15.61
CA ASP A 116 48.21 -37.33 14.91
C ASP A 116 49.63 -37.83 15.13
N ASN A 117 50.59 -36.94 15.39
CA ASN A 117 52.00 -37.27 15.53
C ASN A 117 52.54 -37.19 16.99
N SER A 118 51.74 -36.66 17.92
CA SER A 118 52.11 -36.54 19.34
C SER A 118 52.17 -37.92 20.04
N ILE A 119 53.24 -38.09 20.83
CA ILE A 119 53.54 -39.33 21.55
C ILE A 119 52.87 -39.34 22.92
N SER A 120 52.58 -38.17 23.46
CA SER A 120 52.07 -38.00 24.82
C SER A 120 50.59 -37.71 24.86
N GLU A 121 49.85 -38.43 25.71
CA GLU A 121 48.42 -38.14 25.97
C GLU A 121 48.22 -36.84 26.79
N LEU A 122 49.32 -36.26 27.33
CA LEU A 122 49.27 -35.08 28.19
C LEU A 122 48.71 -33.85 27.52
N TRP A 123 48.97 -33.66 26.23
CA TRP A 123 48.52 -32.52 25.44
C TRP A 123 47.30 -32.83 24.56
N LYS A 124 46.97 -34.11 24.32
CA LYS A 124 45.74 -34.53 23.66
C LYS A 124 44.49 -34.27 24.49
N GLY A 125 44.57 -34.28 25.80
CA GLY A 125 43.46 -34.02 26.71
C GLY A 125 43.14 -32.52 26.93
N SER A 126 44.08 -31.61 26.66
CA SER A 126 43.87 -30.16 26.82
C SER A 126 43.03 -29.50 25.74
N GLU A 127 42.80 -30.16 24.63
CA GLU A 127 41.92 -29.65 23.54
C GLU A 127 40.47 -29.45 23.96
N GLN A 128 39.97 -30.27 24.89
CA GLN A 128 38.56 -30.17 25.31
C GLN A 128 38.29 -29.03 26.30
N ASP A 129 39.32 -28.50 26.98
CA ASP A 129 39.14 -27.45 27.99
C ASP A 129 39.56 -26.03 27.50
N ILE A 130 40.37 -25.92 26.47
CA ILE A 130 40.89 -24.63 25.96
C ILE A 130 40.14 -24.18 24.71
N ILE A 131 39.55 -25.07 23.94
CA ILE A 131 38.64 -24.78 22.83
C ILE A 131 37.24 -25.29 23.23
N LYS A 132 36.59 -24.62 24.21
CA LYS A 132 35.19 -24.38 24.02
C LYS A 132 35.09 -23.37 22.84
N LYS A 133 35.32 -23.87 21.62
CA LYS A 133 34.47 -23.38 20.54
C LYS A 133 33.08 -23.48 21.15
N GLU A 134 32.42 -22.33 21.39
CA GLU A 134 31.00 -22.31 21.20
C GLU A 134 30.81 -23.13 19.91
N GLU A 135 30.43 -24.38 20.06
CA GLU A 135 29.63 -25.04 19.05
C GLU A 135 28.47 -24.04 18.88
N VAL A 136 28.65 -23.10 17.96
CA VAL A 136 27.53 -22.60 17.22
C VAL A 136 26.94 -23.89 16.71
N VAL A 137 26.01 -24.44 17.49
CA VAL A 137 25.04 -25.39 17.01
C VAL A 137 24.46 -24.66 15.80
N LEU A 138 25.09 -24.89 14.67
CA LEU A 138 24.44 -24.73 13.41
C LEU A 138 23.32 -25.77 13.51
N GLU A 139 22.22 -25.35 14.19
CA GLU A 139 20.94 -25.97 13.93
C GLU A 139 20.87 -26.05 12.42
N ASP A 140 21.08 -27.26 11.93
CA ASP A 140 20.86 -27.64 10.56
C ASP A 140 19.35 -27.57 10.29
N ASN A 141 18.81 -26.36 10.49
CA ASN A 141 17.50 -25.94 10.07
C ASN A 141 17.56 -25.60 8.60
N THR A 142 18.06 -26.56 7.81
CA THR A 142 17.81 -26.62 6.37
C THR A 142 16.39 -27.08 6.06
N THR A 143 15.45 -26.86 6.94
CA THR A 143 14.07 -26.68 6.51
C THR A 143 14.04 -25.32 5.82
N ILE A 144 13.99 -25.35 4.48
CA ILE A 144 13.66 -24.19 3.64
C ILE A 144 12.25 -23.74 4.08
N GLY A 145 12.18 -23.13 5.25
CA GLY A 145 10.95 -22.65 5.86
C GLY A 145 10.72 -21.23 5.35
N ILE A 146 9.63 -21.04 4.60
CA ILE A 146 9.14 -19.70 4.27
C ILE A 146 8.94 -18.97 5.61
N SER A 147 9.68 -17.92 5.86
CA SER A 147 9.56 -17.13 7.08
C SER A 147 8.19 -16.42 7.11
N PRO A 148 7.33 -16.68 8.10
CA PRO A 148 6.03 -16.01 8.18
C PRO A 148 6.15 -14.49 8.26
N LYS A 149 7.29 -13.98 8.72
CA LYS A 149 7.58 -12.53 8.78
C LYS A 149 7.61 -11.91 7.38
N MET A 150 8.26 -12.55 6.40
CA MET A 150 8.37 -12.02 5.03
C MET A 150 7.04 -12.09 4.29
N VAL A 151 6.23 -13.10 4.55
CA VAL A 151 4.86 -13.22 4.03
C VAL A 151 4.01 -12.04 4.52
N VAL A 152 4.07 -11.73 5.82
CA VAL A 152 3.31 -10.59 6.40
C VAL A 152 3.82 -9.26 5.87
N ILE A 153 5.14 -9.05 5.78
CA ILE A 153 5.72 -7.82 5.22
C ILE A 153 5.27 -7.63 3.77
N GLY A 154 5.31 -8.68 2.96
CA GLY A 154 4.83 -8.65 1.57
C GLY A 154 3.36 -8.27 1.49
N ALA A 155 2.49 -8.87 2.30
CA ALA A 155 1.07 -8.57 2.35
C ALA A 155 0.81 -7.08 2.70
N VAL A 156 1.46 -6.57 3.75
CA VAL A 156 1.30 -5.18 4.21
C VAL A 156 1.82 -4.19 3.17
N ALA A 157 2.98 -4.46 2.56
CA ALA A 157 3.54 -3.60 1.53
C ALA A 157 2.61 -3.47 0.31
N PHE A 158 2.05 -4.57 -0.16
CA PHE A 158 1.11 -4.56 -1.29
C PHE A 158 -0.22 -3.89 -0.93
N ALA A 159 -0.73 -4.06 0.30
CA ALA A 159 -1.89 -3.32 0.78
C ALA A 159 -1.64 -1.81 0.77
N PHE A 160 -0.47 -1.38 1.26
CA PHE A 160 -0.09 0.03 1.26
C PHE A 160 0.00 0.61 -0.16
N ILE A 161 0.64 -0.11 -1.10
CA ILE A 161 0.72 0.30 -2.50
C ILE A 161 -0.69 0.43 -3.10
N TYR A 162 -1.57 -0.52 -2.83
CA TYR A 162 -2.95 -0.46 -3.29
C TYR A 162 -3.70 0.76 -2.77
N CYS A 163 -3.62 1.02 -1.45
CA CYS A 163 -4.22 2.21 -0.84
C CYS A 163 -3.65 3.50 -1.43
N MET A 164 -2.34 3.56 -1.67
CA MET A 164 -1.68 4.72 -2.27
C MET A 164 -2.19 4.99 -3.69
N ILE A 165 -2.37 3.96 -4.52
CA ILE A 165 -2.91 4.10 -5.89
C ILE A 165 -4.30 4.73 -5.85
N TRP A 166 -5.20 4.25 -4.98
CA TRP A 166 -6.55 4.79 -4.87
C TRP A 166 -6.58 6.18 -4.26
N ALA A 167 -5.72 6.47 -3.28
CA ALA A 167 -5.56 7.80 -2.73
C ALA A 167 -5.07 8.81 -3.79
N LEU A 168 -4.06 8.45 -4.58
CA LEU A 168 -3.58 9.29 -5.68
C LEU A 168 -4.67 9.50 -6.73
N LYS A 169 -5.41 8.44 -7.11
CA LYS A 169 -6.53 8.56 -8.04
C LYS A 169 -7.62 9.50 -7.51
N TYR A 170 -7.89 9.47 -6.21
CA TYR A 170 -8.84 10.39 -5.57
C TYR A 170 -8.31 11.82 -5.58
N ILE A 171 -7.06 12.06 -5.21
CA ILE A 171 -6.46 13.40 -5.13
C ILE A 171 -6.35 14.05 -6.51
N PHE A 172 -5.85 13.30 -7.49
CA PHE A 172 -5.64 13.79 -8.85
C PHE A 172 -6.84 13.59 -9.80
N GLY A 173 -7.92 13.00 -9.30
CA GLY A 173 -9.17 12.87 -10.07
C GLY A 173 -9.75 14.22 -10.43
N GLY A 174 -10.11 14.39 -11.70
CA GLY A 174 -10.70 15.62 -12.23
C GLY A 174 -12.20 15.75 -12.00
N ASN A 175 -12.84 14.76 -11.36
CA ASN A 175 -14.29 14.72 -11.17
C ASN A 175 -14.69 15.30 -9.82
N ILE A 176 -15.92 15.84 -9.76
CA ILE A 176 -16.49 16.39 -8.52
C ILE A 176 -16.67 15.30 -7.46
N LYS A 177 -16.55 15.70 -6.21
CA LYS A 177 -16.71 14.89 -5.01
C LYS A 177 -17.89 15.41 -4.18
N ILE A 178 -18.32 14.63 -3.20
CA ILE A 178 -19.43 15.02 -2.33
C ILE A 178 -19.08 16.23 -1.46
N SER A 179 -17.84 16.28 -0.99
CA SER A 179 -17.32 17.36 -0.14
C SER A 179 -17.05 18.67 -0.89
N ASP A 180 -17.08 18.65 -2.22
CA ASP A 180 -16.78 19.84 -3.00
C ASP A 180 -17.86 20.91 -2.85
N ASP A 181 -17.43 22.15 -2.67
CA ASP A 181 -18.33 23.29 -2.62
C ASP A 181 -18.82 23.67 -4.03
N LEU A 182 -19.93 23.04 -4.43
CA LEU A 182 -20.52 23.28 -5.76
C LEU A 182 -20.96 24.75 -5.93
N HIS A 183 -21.32 25.44 -4.83
CA HIS A 183 -21.68 26.85 -4.88
C HIS A 183 -20.56 27.72 -5.49
N GLN A 184 -19.31 27.43 -5.14
CA GLN A 184 -18.18 28.16 -5.73
C GLN A 184 -17.96 27.82 -7.21
N LEU A 185 -18.29 26.59 -7.64
CA LEU A 185 -18.11 26.15 -9.02
C LEU A 185 -19.18 26.73 -9.97
N ILE A 186 -20.45 26.66 -9.54
CA ILE A 186 -21.59 27.08 -10.37
C ILE A 186 -22.06 28.52 -10.10
N ASN A 187 -21.47 29.19 -9.10
CA ASN A 187 -21.87 30.52 -8.64
C ASN A 187 -23.39 30.64 -8.40
N ALA A 188 -24.00 29.55 -7.91
CA ALA A 188 -25.40 29.44 -7.56
C ALA A 188 -25.59 28.49 -6.37
N ASP A 189 -26.73 28.58 -5.69
CA ASP A 189 -27.01 27.77 -4.51
C ASP A 189 -27.21 26.29 -4.87
N LEU A 190 -26.74 25.40 -3.99
CA LEU A 190 -27.05 23.99 -4.05
C LEU A 190 -28.48 23.77 -3.59
N ILE A 191 -29.35 23.30 -4.49
CA ILE A 191 -30.77 23.04 -4.22
C ILE A 191 -30.93 21.76 -3.40
N GLY A 192 -30.13 20.73 -3.71
CA GLY A 192 -30.17 19.47 -2.96
C GLY A 192 -29.35 18.35 -3.59
N ASN A 193 -29.29 17.24 -2.86
CA ASN A 193 -28.59 16.03 -3.24
C ASN A 193 -29.56 14.85 -3.39
N ILE A 194 -29.41 14.08 -4.46
CA ILE A 194 -30.14 12.84 -4.71
C ILE A 194 -29.19 11.68 -4.43
N ILE A 195 -29.35 11.03 -3.26
CA ILE A 195 -28.53 9.91 -2.88
C ILE A 195 -29.19 8.62 -3.37
N THR A 196 -28.60 8.03 -4.42
CA THR A 196 -29.18 6.84 -5.08
C THR A 196 -28.74 5.52 -4.47
N VAL A 197 -27.72 5.57 -3.63
CA VAL A 197 -27.12 4.37 -3.01
C VAL A 197 -27.95 3.94 -1.80
N LYS A 198 -28.53 2.75 -1.85
CA LYS A 198 -29.20 2.16 -0.69
C LYS A 198 -28.21 1.85 0.41
N GLU A 199 -28.66 2.02 1.68
CA GLU A 199 -27.85 1.63 2.82
C GLU A 199 -27.40 0.16 2.69
N PRO A 200 -26.09 -0.12 2.66
CA PRO A 200 -25.60 -1.46 2.44
C PRO A 200 -25.84 -2.36 3.66
N SER A 201 -25.94 -3.67 3.43
CA SER A 201 -26.16 -4.65 4.51
C SER A 201 -24.86 -5.08 5.21
N PHE A 202 -23.74 -5.00 4.52
CA PHE A 202 -22.44 -5.47 5.03
C PHE A 202 -21.79 -4.45 5.96
N VAL A 203 -21.16 -4.91 7.06
CA VAL A 203 -20.64 -4.02 8.13
C VAL A 203 -19.62 -3.01 7.63
N ILE A 204 -18.67 -3.46 6.79
CA ILE A 204 -17.63 -2.58 6.23
C ILE A 204 -18.27 -1.55 5.28
N ASP A 205 -19.16 -1.99 4.42
CA ASP A 205 -19.85 -1.11 3.48
C ASP A 205 -20.77 -0.10 4.22
N LYS A 206 -21.38 -0.48 5.38
CA LYS A 206 -22.09 0.46 6.26
C LYS A 206 -21.17 1.50 6.88
N LEU A 207 -19.98 1.09 7.28
CA LEU A 207 -18.98 2.03 7.81
C LEU A 207 -18.59 3.05 6.73
N ILE A 208 -18.29 2.57 5.53
CA ILE A 208 -17.95 3.41 4.37
C ILE A 208 -19.10 4.38 4.07
N TYR A 209 -20.32 3.88 4.02
CA TYR A 209 -21.53 4.69 3.79
C TYR A 209 -21.67 5.80 4.83
N ARG A 210 -21.48 5.48 6.13
CA ARG A 210 -21.55 6.46 7.21
C ARG A 210 -20.44 7.50 7.15
N LEU A 211 -19.20 7.09 6.82
CA LEU A 211 -18.09 8.02 6.65
C LEU A 211 -18.37 8.99 5.50
N LYS A 212 -18.88 8.48 4.39
CA LYS A 212 -19.18 9.26 3.18
C LYS A 212 -20.28 10.30 3.39
N HIS A 213 -21.28 10.00 4.21
CA HIS A 213 -22.40 10.91 4.50
C HIS A 213 -22.27 11.60 5.86
N HIS A 214 -21.08 11.62 6.48
CA HIS A 214 -20.81 12.27 7.78
C HIS A 214 -21.84 11.89 8.88
N GLY A 215 -22.45 10.70 8.79
CA GLY A 215 -23.47 10.25 9.71
C GLY A 215 -24.81 11.00 9.63
N GLY A 216 -24.98 11.86 8.62
CA GLY A 216 -26.22 12.61 8.38
C GLY A 216 -27.40 11.70 8.02
N LYS A 217 -28.62 12.21 8.21
CA LYS A 217 -29.84 11.52 7.78
C LYS A 217 -29.96 11.63 6.27
N VAL A 218 -29.90 10.48 5.58
CA VAL A 218 -30.16 10.38 4.15
C VAL A 218 -31.65 10.28 3.91
N LEU A 219 -32.21 11.15 3.08
CA LEU A 219 -33.61 11.09 2.67
C LEU A 219 -33.81 10.00 1.61
N PRO A 220 -34.95 9.33 1.59
CA PRO A 220 -35.35 8.51 0.45
C PRO A 220 -35.33 9.33 -0.84
N VAL A 221 -35.04 8.66 -1.96
CA VAL A 221 -34.92 9.34 -3.27
C VAL A 221 -36.19 10.12 -3.62
N GLU A 222 -37.37 9.55 -3.35
CA GLU A 222 -38.66 10.21 -3.60
C GLU A 222 -38.81 11.51 -2.82
N ASP A 223 -38.56 11.45 -1.50
CA ASP A 223 -38.63 12.62 -0.64
C ASP A 223 -37.63 13.71 -1.03
N SER A 224 -36.43 13.28 -1.51
CA SER A 224 -35.41 14.21 -2.02
C SER A 224 -35.87 14.91 -3.29
N LEU A 225 -36.47 14.16 -4.23
CA LEU A 225 -36.99 14.72 -5.47
C LEU A 225 -38.13 15.72 -5.21
N GLU A 226 -39.06 15.41 -4.31
CA GLU A 226 -40.15 16.33 -3.94
C GLU A 226 -39.62 17.61 -3.27
N LEU A 227 -38.66 17.48 -2.36
CA LEU A 227 -38.01 18.63 -1.74
C LEU A 227 -37.28 19.51 -2.78
N ILE A 228 -36.48 18.90 -3.65
CA ILE A 228 -35.74 19.59 -4.71
C ILE A 228 -36.74 20.31 -5.65
N ALA A 229 -37.78 19.64 -6.10
CA ALA A 229 -38.79 20.24 -6.95
C ALA A 229 -39.48 21.44 -6.28
N SER A 230 -39.75 21.34 -4.96
CA SER A 230 -40.31 22.44 -4.20
C SER A 230 -39.41 23.67 -4.14
N VAL A 231 -38.08 23.45 -3.92
CA VAL A 231 -37.08 24.52 -3.91
C VAL A 231 -36.94 25.16 -5.30
N ILE A 232 -36.85 24.32 -6.34
CA ILE A 232 -36.80 24.80 -7.73
C ILE A 232 -38.05 25.69 -8.02
N SER A 233 -39.24 25.24 -7.63
CA SER A 233 -40.48 25.97 -7.82
C SER A 233 -40.48 27.34 -7.12
N VAL A 234 -39.96 27.42 -5.91
CA VAL A 234 -39.85 28.69 -5.18
C VAL A 234 -38.87 29.63 -5.86
N ASN A 235 -37.68 29.11 -6.25
CA ASN A 235 -36.65 29.92 -6.90
C ASN A 235 -37.11 30.40 -8.29
N ALA A 236 -37.77 29.53 -9.05
CA ALA A 236 -38.31 29.88 -10.37
C ALA A 236 -39.38 30.98 -10.27
N LYS A 237 -40.31 30.87 -9.29
CA LYS A 237 -41.33 31.91 -9.06
C LYS A 237 -40.72 33.23 -8.62
N ASN A 238 -39.68 33.23 -7.82
CA ASN A 238 -38.98 34.45 -7.41
C ASN A 238 -38.25 35.10 -8.56
N GLY A 239 -37.81 34.31 -9.56
CA GLY A 239 -37.19 34.78 -10.78
C GLY A 239 -38.17 35.08 -11.96
N GLU A 240 -39.48 34.94 -11.72
CA GLU A 240 -40.54 35.05 -12.78
C GLU A 240 -40.31 34.08 -13.96
N ILE A 241 -39.76 32.88 -13.65
CA ILE A 241 -39.44 31.83 -14.60
C ILE A 241 -40.58 30.82 -14.64
N ASN A 242 -41.18 30.60 -15.78
CA ASN A 242 -42.31 29.67 -15.97
C ASN A 242 -41.88 28.34 -16.60
N GLU A 243 -40.69 28.27 -17.16
CA GLU A 243 -40.10 27.08 -17.77
C GLU A 243 -38.66 26.94 -17.30
N VAL A 244 -38.28 25.72 -16.91
CA VAL A 244 -36.95 25.41 -16.34
C VAL A 244 -36.25 24.39 -17.18
N ALA A 245 -35.02 24.68 -17.59
CA ALA A 245 -34.15 23.73 -18.28
C ALA A 245 -33.34 22.93 -17.28
N PHE A 246 -33.17 21.63 -17.55
CA PHE A 246 -32.19 20.77 -16.86
C PHE A 246 -31.03 20.51 -17.82
N ALA A 247 -29.82 20.85 -17.41
CA ALA A 247 -28.59 20.50 -18.12
C ALA A 247 -27.50 20.08 -17.14
N GLY A 248 -26.46 19.46 -17.63
CA GLY A 248 -25.33 19.06 -16.83
C GLY A 248 -24.36 18.19 -17.60
N CYS A 249 -23.15 18.05 -17.01
CA CYS A 249 -22.09 17.26 -17.59
C CYS A 249 -22.47 15.78 -17.65
N GLU A 250 -22.44 15.20 -18.85
CA GLU A 250 -22.67 13.77 -19.04
C GLU A 250 -23.99 13.25 -18.40
N LEU A 251 -25.12 13.87 -18.70
CA LEU A 251 -26.44 13.35 -18.27
C LEU A 251 -26.68 11.94 -18.81
N LYS A 252 -26.04 10.94 -18.17
CA LYS A 252 -26.18 9.52 -18.52
C LYS A 252 -27.50 8.96 -17.97
N LYS A 253 -27.88 7.80 -18.48
CA LYS A 253 -29.15 7.10 -18.21
C LYS A 253 -29.78 7.31 -16.83
N LYS A 254 -29.00 7.23 -15.75
CA LYS A 254 -29.50 7.42 -14.38
C LYS A 254 -29.86 8.88 -14.09
N ALA A 255 -28.97 9.81 -14.41
CA ALA A 255 -29.21 11.22 -14.15
C ALA A 255 -30.40 11.71 -15.01
N TYR A 256 -30.50 11.27 -16.23
CA TYR A 256 -31.62 11.57 -17.11
C TYR A 256 -32.96 11.09 -16.54
N GLU A 257 -33.03 9.87 -15.98
CA GLU A 257 -34.23 9.34 -15.32
C GLU A 257 -34.67 10.23 -14.13
N TYR A 258 -33.74 10.74 -13.34
CA TYR A 258 -34.08 11.66 -12.24
C TYR A 258 -34.53 13.04 -12.75
N CYS A 259 -33.97 13.52 -13.84
CA CYS A 259 -34.45 14.73 -14.50
C CYS A 259 -35.89 14.56 -14.99
N GLU A 260 -36.26 13.44 -15.64
CA GLU A 260 -37.63 13.13 -16.05
C GLU A 260 -38.60 13.11 -14.87
N ARG A 261 -38.21 12.52 -13.77
CA ARG A 261 -39.01 12.46 -12.54
C ARG A 261 -39.19 13.85 -11.90
N LEU A 262 -38.13 14.66 -11.84
CA LEU A 262 -38.19 16.03 -11.35
C LEU A 262 -39.12 16.88 -12.28
N ALA A 263 -39.00 16.71 -13.58
CA ALA A 263 -39.85 17.37 -14.54
C ALA A 263 -41.33 17.04 -14.35
N ALA A 264 -41.64 15.75 -14.12
CA ALA A 264 -43.01 15.30 -13.84
C ALA A 264 -43.55 15.95 -12.55
N ILE A 265 -42.76 15.92 -11.44
CA ILE A 265 -43.16 16.53 -10.17
C ILE A 265 -43.39 18.05 -10.29
N LEU A 266 -42.46 18.76 -10.99
CA LEU A 266 -42.61 20.21 -11.25
C LEU A 266 -43.86 20.53 -12.00
N LYS A 267 -44.19 19.75 -13.02
CA LYS A 267 -45.41 19.96 -13.83
C LYS A 267 -46.68 19.65 -13.03
N ASP A 268 -46.71 18.47 -12.38
CA ASP A 268 -47.95 17.98 -11.73
C ASP A 268 -48.23 18.71 -10.42
N SER A 269 -47.22 19.03 -9.63
CA SER A 269 -47.37 19.62 -8.29
C SER A 269 -47.22 21.14 -8.30
N HIS A 270 -46.47 21.72 -9.21
CA HIS A 270 -46.10 23.14 -9.19
C HIS A 270 -46.53 23.93 -10.42
N GLY A 271 -46.94 23.25 -11.50
CA GLY A 271 -47.40 23.87 -12.74
C GLY A 271 -46.27 24.53 -13.55
N ILE A 272 -45.02 24.05 -13.35
CA ILE A 272 -43.84 24.55 -14.04
C ILE A 272 -43.46 23.54 -15.13
N ASP A 273 -43.41 23.99 -16.37
CA ASP A 273 -42.90 23.16 -17.47
C ASP A 273 -41.37 23.06 -17.40
N SER A 274 -40.85 21.90 -17.78
CA SER A 274 -39.41 21.65 -17.73
C SER A 274 -38.93 20.91 -18.97
N LYS A 275 -37.71 21.20 -19.38
CA LYS A 275 -37.06 20.64 -20.55
C LYS A 275 -35.70 20.07 -20.17
N ILE A 276 -35.41 18.87 -20.63
CA ILE A 276 -34.11 18.26 -20.42
C ILE A 276 -33.26 18.50 -21.65
N ILE A 277 -32.15 19.26 -21.50
CA ILE A 277 -31.29 19.68 -22.58
C ILE A 277 -30.09 18.76 -22.75
N GLY A 278 -29.60 18.15 -21.73
CA GLY A 278 -28.46 17.24 -21.85
C GLY A 278 -27.08 17.91 -21.69
N ASP A 279 -26.12 17.53 -22.53
CA ASP A 279 -24.72 17.94 -22.44
C ASP A 279 -24.42 19.16 -23.31
N ILE A 280 -24.47 20.33 -22.71
CA ILE A 280 -24.26 21.60 -23.41
C ILE A 280 -22.80 21.91 -23.76
N VAL A 281 -21.84 21.15 -23.21
CA VAL A 281 -20.40 21.35 -23.51
C VAL A 281 -20.01 20.75 -24.86
N TYR A 282 -20.60 19.60 -25.19
CA TYR A 282 -20.16 18.79 -26.32
C TYR A 282 -21.23 18.62 -27.41
N ASN A 283 -22.45 19.09 -27.17
CA ASN A 283 -23.55 18.96 -28.13
C ASN A 283 -24.05 20.33 -28.59
N LYS A 284 -23.88 20.61 -29.89
CA LYS A 284 -24.30 21.88 -30.52
C LYS A 284 -25.80 22.11 -30.42
N ASP A 285 -26.62 21.07 -30.67
CA ASP A 285 -28.08 21.17 -30.69
C ASP A 285 -28.61 21.51 -29.28
N ASP A 286 -27.94 21.01 -28.24
CA ASP A 286 -28.24 21.31 -26.82
C ASP A 286 -27.93 22.79 -26.52
N VAL A 287 -26.84 23.35 -27.05
CA VAL A 287 -26.51 24.78 -26.92
C VAL A 287 -27.53 25.66 -27.56
N GLU A 288 -27.98 25.34 -28.82
CA GLU A 288 -28.99 26.08 -29.53
C GLU A 288 -30.32 26.05 -28.78
N THR A 289 -30.68 24.90 -28.22
CA THR A 289 -31.87 24.74 -27.39
C THR A 289 -31.80 25.53 -26.09
N LEU A 290 -30.61 25.56 -25.43
CA LEU A 290 -30.39 26.30 -24.21
C LEU A 290 -30.54 27.81 -24.39
N ALA A 291 -30.18 28.35 -25.57
CA ALA A 291 -30.22 29.77 -25.82
C ALA A 291 -31.65 30.38 -25.75
N ASP A 292 -32.66 29.56 -25.89
CA ASP A 292 -34.07 29.97 -25.80
C ASP A 292 -34.62 29.94 -24.36
N GLU A 293 -33.85 29.39 -23.41
CA GLU A 293 -34.29 29.20 -22.02
C GLU A 293 -33.95 30.39 -21.13
N LYS A 294 -34.82 30.65 -20.14
CA LYS A 294 -34.65 31.76 -19.19
C LYS A 294 -34.03 31.35 -17.87
N GLY A 295 -34.16 30.07 -17.49
CA GLY A 295 -33.68 29.54 -16.24
C GLY A 295 -33.21 28.10 -16.36
N ILE A 296 -32.08 27.84 -15.75
CA ILE A 296 -31.46 26.52 -15.79
C ILE A 296 -31.18 25.98 -14.37
N VAL A 297 -31.37 24.68 -14.19
CA VAL A 297 -30.90 23.90 -13.02
C VAL A 297 -29.80 22.97 -13.53
N LEU A 298 -28.62 23.09 -12.94
CA LEU A 298 -27.49 22.23 -13.27
C LEU A 298 -27.57 20.91 -12.49
N ILE A 299 -27.43 19.81 -13.21
CA ILE A 299 -27.52 18.46 -12.66
C ILE A 299 -26.14 17.80 -12.80
N GLU A 300 -25.43 17.66 -11.69
CA GLU A 300 -24.09 17.14 -11.67
C GLU A 300 -24.02 15.79 -10.97
N THR A 301 -23.19 14.87 -11.47
CA THR A 301 -23.05 13.51 -10.92
C THR A 301 -21.68 13.33 -10.29
N VAL A 302 -21.65 12.97 -9.01
CA VAL A 302 -20.42 12.69 -8.27
C VAL A 302 -19.60 11.59 -8.94
N GLY A 303 -18.32 11.84 -9.14
CA GLY A 303 -17.40 10.90 -9.76
C GLY A 303 -17.54 10.75 -11.27
N VAL A 304 -18.47 11.48 -11.89
CA VAL A 304 -18.71 11.50 -13.34
C VAL A 304 -18.44 12.88 -13.90
N SER A 305 -19.12 13.90 -13.40
CA SER A 305 -18.94 15.30 -13.85
C SER A 305 -17.54 15.80 -13.55
N ALA A 306 -16.85 16.31 -14.59
CA ALA A 306 -15.51 16.84 -14.41
C ALA A 306 -15.54 18.35 -14.13
N TYR A 307 -14.66 18.81 -13.23
CA TYR A 307 -14.54 20.25 -12.90
C TYR A 307 -14.37 21.14 -14.14
N LEU A 308 -13.54 20.68 -15.07
CA LEU A 308 -13.28 21.46 -16.28
C LEU A 308 -14.52 21.61 -17.13
N ASP A 309 -15.37 20.59 -17.18
CA ASP A 309 -16.58 20.61 -17.98
C ASP A 309 -17.65 21.50 -17.32
N ILE A 310 -17.81 21.43 -15.99
CA ILE A 310 -18.67 22.34 -15.23
C ILE A 310 -18.24 23.80 -15.44
N GLN A 311 -16.94 24.09 -15.43
CA GLN A 311 -16.45 25.44 -15.73
C GLN A 311 -16.79 25.90 -17.16
N ARG A 312 -16.73 25.01 -18.15
CA ARG A 312 -17.12 25.30 -19.53
C ARG A 312 -18.62 25.54 -19.66
N GLU A 313 -19.43 24.72 -18.97
CA GLU A 313 -20.89 24.95 -18.90
C GLU A 313 -21.20 26.32 -18.33
N MET A 314 -20.58 26.66 -17.19
CA MET A 314 -20.79 27.99 -16.62
C MET A 314 -20.33 29.14 -17.50
N GLN A 315 -19.25 28.94 -18.26
CA GLN A 315 -18.84 29.94 -19.26
C GLN A 315 -19.90 30.12 -20.36
N LEU A 316 -20.47 29.04 -20.90
CA LEU A 316 -21.53 29.07 -21.89
C LEU A 316 -22.81 29.73 -21.36
N ILE A 317 -23.26 29.32 -20.19
CA ILE A 317 -24.44 29.86 -19.50
C ILE A 317 -24.31 31.37 -19.29
N ASN A 318 -23.13 31.80 -18.80
CA ASN A 318 -22.84 33.23 -18.61
C ASN A 318 -22.79 34.02 -19.95
N GLN A 319 -22.24 33.44 -21.03
CA GLN A 319 -22.23 34.04 -22.35
C GLN A 319 -23.64 34.21 -22.90
N LEU A 320 -24.50 33.25 -22.63
CA LEU A 320 -25.91 33.30 -23.07
C LEU A 320 -26.79 34.14 -22.11
N SER A 321 -26.23 34.60 -20.99
CA SER A 321 -26.94 35.39 -19.96
C SER A 321 -28.18 34.68 -19.39
N ILE A 322 -28.09 33.35 -19.24
CA ILE A 322 -29.15 32.53 -18.67
C ILE A 322 -29.06 32.53 -17.15
N ASN A 323 -30.21 32.62 -16.47
CA ASN A 323 -30.23 32.58 -14.99
C ASN A 323 -30.06 31.17 -14.45
N VAL A 324 -29.04 30.94 -13.62
CA VAL A 324 -28.85 29.67 -12.91
C VAL A 324 -29.74 29.68 -11.66
N ILE A 325 -30.79 28.86 -11.66
CA ILE A 325 -31.71 28.67 -10.53
C ILE A 325 -31.05 27.99 -9.37
N GLY A 326 -30.11 27.10 -9.66
CA GLY A 326 -29.27 26.37 -8.71
C GLY A 326 -28.74 25.07 -9.24
N GLY A 327 -28.01 24.31 -8.40
CA GLY A 327 -27.44 23.02 -8.71
C GLY A 327 -28.08 21.86 -7.94
N VAL A 328 -28.13 20.70 -8.56
CA VAL A 328 -28.50 19.41 -7.93
C VAL A 328 -27.40 18.42 -8.12
N ILE A 329 -27.02 17.73 -7.05
CA ILE A 329 -26.00 16.69 -7.10
C ILE A 329 -26.67 15.31 -7.07
N ILE A 330 -26.23 14.41 -7.94
CA ILE A 330 -26.62 13.00 -7.95
C ILE A 330 -25.42 12.16 -7.49
N GLU A 331 -25.66 11.31 -6.51
CA GLU A 331 -24.66 10.40 -5.98
C GLU A 331 -24.94 8.93 -6.35
#